data_9cdd65fb96fa3ca6cb7303777e161e46
#
_entry.id   9cdd65fb96fa3ca6cb7303777e161e46
#
_cell.length_a   1.000
_cell.length_b   1.000
_cell.length_c   1.000
_cell.angle_alpha   90.00
_cell.angle_beta   90.00
_cell.angle_gamma   90.00
#
_symmetry.space_group_name_H-M   'P 1'
#
loop_
_entity.id
_entity.type
_entity.pdbx_description
1 polymer ?
#
loop_
_entity_poly.entity_id
_entity_poly.type
_entity_poly.pdbx_seq_one_letter_code
_entity_poly.pdbx_strand_id
1 'polypeptide(L)'
;MGFNMVSRANNHTLDWGVEGMRVTSRALDENGIIHAGAGENLAQAGAARFMETARGCVALVSFAPTFAPMARACDPAGEAPGRPGLNALRLTKRIVVPPEMLDSLRRVREVLLGDSPARQEPNRVVLGRVTYKAGDKPGFSFEANLRDVADILRNVRRGKQFSDFYIVTNRGHQPGEWSTEPPDYEQSFARSFIDAGADAYVVHGPHVLRGLEIYKGRLIFYSLGNFFCQDLRTPVGADMFDEYGKDPRVDTDAEVTVDEVAKGYPTAEGLVGPQSGAVF
;
A
#
# COMPACT_ATOMS: atom_id res chain seq x y z
N MET A 1 18.81 -15.56 -2.80
CA MET A 1 18.90 -14.17 -2.36
C MET A 1 18.96 -14.01 -0.84
N GLY A 2 18.74 -15.06 -0.07
CA GLY A 2 18.93 -15.06 1.39
C GLY A 2 17.87 -14.29 2.20
N PHE A 3 16.66 -14.14 1.67
CA PHE A 3 15.54 -13.56 2.43
C PHE A 3 15.09 -14.52 3.52
N ASN A 4 14.95 -14.00 4.74
CA ASN A 4 14.49 -14.76 5.89
C ASN A 4 13.13 -14.29 6.40
N MET A 5 12.75 -13.04 6.08
CA MET A 5 11.50 -12.42 6.53
C MET A 5 10.91 -11.56 5.43
N VAL A 6 9.59 -11.65 5.18
CA VAL A 6 8.90 -10.92 4.13
C VAL A 6 7.57 -10.32 4.59
N SER A 7 7.25 -9.13 4.04
CA SER A 7 5.95 -8.50 4.16
C SER A 7 4.98 -9.07 3.12
N ARG A 8 3.78 -9.45 3.56
CA ARG A 8 2.73 -10.02 2.72
C ARG A 8 1.48 -9.17 2.61
N ALA A 9 1.34 -8.12 3.40
CA ALA A 9 0.27 -7.15 3.19
C ALA A 9 0.63 -6.28 1.99
N ASN A 10 0.01 -6.56 0.84
CA ASN A 10 0.18 -5.78 -0.39
C ASN A 10 -1.10 -5.86 -1.26
N ASN A 11 -1.16 -5.01 -2.29
CA ASN A 11 -2.29 -4.93 -3.21
C ASN A 11 -2.54 -6.22 -4.01
N HIS A 12 -1.52 -7.10 -4.13
CA HIS A 12 -1.56 -8.36 -4.88
C HIS A 12 -1.81 -9.61 -4.01
N THR A 13 -2.02 -9.45 -2.70
CA THR A 13 -2.14 -10.58 -1.75
C THR A 13 -3.22 -11.59 -2.15
N LEU A 14 -4.30 -11.15 -2.81
CA LEU A 14 -5.43 -11.99 -3.20
C LEU A 14 -5.71 -11.97 -4.72
N ASP A 15 -4.74 -11.69 -5.58
CA ASP A 15 -4.94 -11.73 -7.04
C ASP A 15 -5.40 -13.12 -7.52
N TRP A 16 -4.90 -14.16 -6.89
CA TRP A 16 -5.30 -15.56 -7.11
C TRP A 16 -6.27 -16.07 -6.03
N GLY A 17 -7.01 -15.15 -5.40
CA GLY A 17 -7.99 -15.47 -4.36
C GLY A 17 -7.38 -16.00 -3.07
N VAL A 18 -8.24 -16.51 -2.20
CA VAL A 18 -7.85 -17.04 -0.88
C VAL A 18 -6.93 -18.26 -1.02
N GLU A 19 -7.18 -19.11 -2.00
CA GLU A 19 -6.35 -20.30 -2.20
C GLU A 19 -4.93 -19.94 -2.65
N GLY A 20 -4.76 -18.97 -3.56
CA GLY A 20 -3.44 -18.44 -3.93
C GLY A 20 -2.69 -17.85 -2.74
N MET A 21 -3.38 -17.13 -1.87
CA MET A 21 -2.81 -16.63 -0.61
C MET A 21 -2.33 -17.78 0.29
N ARG A 22 -3.10 -18.86 0.42
CA ARG A 22 -2.75 -20.04 1.22
C ARG A 22 -1.56 -20.80 0.63
N VAL A 23 -1.55 -21.00 -0.70
CA VAL A 23 -0.41 -21.63 -1.41
C VAL A 23 0.86 -20.83 -1.15
N THR A 24 0.81 -19.51 -1.26
CA THR A 24 1.95 -18.65 -0.95
C THR A 24 2.40 -18.79 0.50
N SER A 25 1.47 -18.82 1.46
CA SER A 25 1.80 -19.02 2.89
C SER A 25 2.54 -20.34 3.09
N ARG A 26 2.00 -21.43 2.54
CA ARG A 26 2.59 -22.76 2.64
C ARG A 26 4.00 -22.79 2.04
N ALA A 27 4.18 -22.24 0.85
CA ALA A 27 5.49 -22.17 0.20
C ALA A 27 6.53 -21.40 1.02
N LEU A 28 6.13 -20.32 1.67
CA LEU A 28 7.01 -19.56 2.56
C LEU A 28 7.37 -20.36 3.81
N ASP A 29 6.38 -21.01 4.45
CA ASP A 29 6.56 -21.85 5.63
C ASP A 29 7.49 -23.04 5.34
N GLU A 30 7.28 -23.75 4.21
CA GLU A 30 8.10 -24.89 3.77
C GLU A 30 9.57 -24.48 3.50
N ASN A 31 9.82 -23.22 3.15
CA ASN A 31 11.15 -22.68 2.94
C ASN A 31 11.70 -21.94 4.18
N GLY A 32 11.04 -22.00 5.33
CA GLY A 32 11.48 -21.38 6.57
C GLY A 32 11.50 -19.85 6.52
N ILE A 33 10.72 -19.22 5.63
CA ILE A 33 10.64 -17.77 5.48
C ILE A 33 9.52 -17.25 6.39
N ILE A 34 9.87 -16.42 7.36
CA ILE A 34 8.91 -15.74 8.23
C ILE A 34 8.13 -14.71 7.41
N HIS A 35 6.80 -14.68 7.56
CA HIS A 35 5.97 -13.74 6.81
C HIS A 35 4.84 -13.12 7.65
N ALA A 36 4.54 -11.85 7.44
CA ALA A 36 3.53 -11.09 8.17
C ALA A 36 2.60 -10.32 7.22
N GLY A 37 1.36 -10.08 7.66
CA GLY A 37 0.45 -9.18 6.95
C GLY A 37 -0.70 -9.86 6.21
N ALA A 38 -0.74 -11.19 6.16
CA ALA A 38 -1.85 -11.96 5.60
C ALA A 38 -2.19 -13.15 6.51
N GLY A 39 -3.45 -13.59 6.51
CA GLY A 39 -3.89 -14.69 7.35
C GLY A 39 -5.35 -15.09 7.13
N GLU A 40 -5.81 -16.10 7.84
CA GLU A 40 -7.17 -16.64 7.75
C GLU A 40 -8.25 -15.70 8.35
N ASN A 41 -7.83 -14.73 9.15
CA ASN A 41 -8.66 -13.69 9.75
C ASN A 41 -7.79 -12.47 10.10
N LEU A 42 -8.40 -11.39 10.59
CA LEU A 42 -7.69 -10.16 10.91
C LEU A 42 -6.70 -10.34 12.07
N ALA A 43 -7.05 -11.16 13.07
CA ALA A 43 -6.16 -11.44 14.20
C ALA A 43 -4.85 -12.08 13.72
N GLN A 44 -4.90 -13.02 12.77
CA GLN A 44 -3.71 -13.63 12.16
C GLN A 44 -2.97 -12.67 11.24
N ALA A 45 -3.71 -11.97 10.35
CA ALA A 45 -3.12 -11.05 9.40
C ALA A 45 -2.42 -9.86 10.08
N GLY A 46 -2.95 -9.38 11.20
CA GLY A 46 -2.39 -8.27 11.98
C GLY A 46 -1.34 -8.68 13.01
N ALA A 47 -1.14 -9.98 13.25
CA ALA A 47 -0.19 -10.46 14.25
C ALA A 47 1.26 -10.14 13.87
N ALA A 48 2.06 -9.77 14.85
CA ALA A 48 3.50 -9.74 14.70
C ALA A 48 4.06 -11.15 14.47
N ARG A 49 5.07 -11.25 13.62
CA ARG A 49 5.84 -12.47 13.38
C ARG A 49 7.27 -12.26 13.85
N PHE A 50 7.86 -13.29 14.40
CA PHE A 50 9.13 -13.22 15.11
C PHE A 50 10.16 -14.13 14.46
N MET A 51 11.39 -13.65 14.42
CA MET A 51 12.55 -14.38 13.93
C MET A 51 13.67 -14.31 14.96
N GLU A 52 14.02 -15.45 15.51
CA GLU A 52 15.17 -15.57 16.38
C GLU A 52 16.48 -15.50 15.59
N THR A 53 17.41 -14.71 16.07
CA THR A 53 18.75 -14.56 15.50
C THR A 53 19.80 -14.68 16.60
N ALA A 54 21.08 -14.88 16.21
CA ALA A 54 22.19 -14.88 17.17
C ALA A 54 22.37 -13.56 17.94
N ARG A 55 21.69 -12.48 17.52
CA ARG A 55 21.75 -11.14 18.14
C ARG A 55 20.45 -10.70 18.81
N GLY A 56 19.48 -11.57 18.90
CA GLY A 56 18.18 -11.30 19.50
C GLY A 56 17.01 -11.54 18.54
N CYS A 57 15.83 -11.26 19.00
CA CYS A 57 14.57 -11.50 18.31
C CYS A 57 14.16 -10.28 17.45
N VAL A 58 13.96 -10.50 16.16
CA VAL A 58 13.42 -9.49 15.22
C VAL A 58 11.94 -9.75 15.01
N ALA A 59 11.11 -8.73 15.14
CA ALA A 59 9.68 -8.82 14.85
C ALA A 59 9.29 -7.98 13.63
N LEU A 60 8.27 -8.46 12.91
CA LEU A 60 7.66 -7.80 11.76
C LEU A 60 6.15 -7.73 11.92
N VAL A 61 5.58 -6.55 11.75
CA VAL A 61 4.16 -6.36 11.41
C VAL A 61 4.05 -5.68 10.05
N SER A 62 3.08 -6.10 9.29
CA SER A 62 2.85 -5.59 7.94
C SER A 62 1.39 -5.23 7.74
N PHE A 63 1.12 -4.11 7.05
CA PHE A 63 -0.22 -3.71 6.65
C PHE A 63 -0.19 -2.98 5.30
N ALA A 64 -1.36 -2.83 4.67
CA ALA A 64 -1.48 -2.13 3.40
C ALA A 64 -2.72 -1.23 3.34
N PRO A 65 -2.58 0.05 2.95
CA PRO A 65 -3.70 0.92 2.62
C PRO A 65 -4.16 0.80 1.17
N THR A 66 -3.38 0.15 0.30
CA THR A 66 -3.77 -0.14 -1.08
C THR A 66 -4.16 -1.61 -1.20
N PHE A 67 -5.42 -1.88 -1.44
CA PHE A 67 -5.95 -3.24 -1.56
C PHE A 67 -7.31 -3.27 -2.28
N ALA A 68 -7.63 -4.40 -2.91
CA ALA A 68 -8.98 -4.65 -3.41
C ALA A 68 -9.96 -4.83 -2.22
N PRO A 69 -11.20 -4.33 -2.28
CA PRO A 69 -12.14 -4.38 -1.14
C PRO A 69 -12.36 -5.77 -0.56
N MET A 70 -12.30 -6.82 -1.40
CA MET A 70 -12.44 -8.21 -0.99
C MET A 70 -11.20 -8.78 -0.29
N ALA A 71 -10.05 -8.13 -0.44
CA ALA A 71 -8.77 -8.63 0.08
C ALA A 71 -8.56 -8.36 1.58
N ARG A 72 -9.40 -7.52 2.20
CA ARG A 72 -9.30 -7.19 3.62
C ARG A 72 -9.70 -8.38 4.48
N ALA A 73 -8.83 -8.78 5.41
CA ALA A 73 -9.17 -9.76 6.44
C ALA A 73 -10.18 -9.18 7.45
N CYS A 74 -11.02 -10.03 8.01
CA CYS A 74 -11.87 -9.70 9.16
C CYS A 74 -11.99 -10.87 10.12
N ASP A 75 -12.14 -10.57 11.40
CA ASP A 75 -12.45 -11.56 12.43
C ASP A 75 -13.94 -11.91 12.41
N PRO A 76 -14.34 -13.10 12.89
CA PRO A 76 -15.75 -13.42 13.06
C PRO A 76 -16.40 -12.47 14.06
N ALA A 77 -17.68 -12.19 13.86
CA ALA A 77 -18.48 -11.36 14.77
C ALA A 77 -19.91 -11.87 14.86
N GLY A 78 -20.33 -12.34 16.03
CA GLY A 78 -21.59 -13.05 16.20
C GLY A 78 -21.68 -14.26 15.28
N GLU A 79 -22.78 -14.38 14.54
CA GLU A 79 -22.98 -15.44 13.55
C GLU A 79 -22.24 -15.20 12.20
N ALA A 80 -21.69 -14.01 11.99
CA ALA A 80 -20.97 -13.71 10.76
C ALA A 80 -19.57 -14.32 10.80
N PRO A 81 -19.16 -15.13 9.81
CA PRO A 81 -17.83 -15.71 9.76
C PRO A 81 -16.77 -14.65 9.51
N GLY A 82 -15.53 -14.91 9.96
CA GLY A 82 -14.37 -14.18 9.56
C GLY A 82 -14.05 -14.36 8.07
N ARG A 83 -13.10 -13.60 7.58
CA ARG A 83 -12.65 -13.68 6.19
C ARG A 83 -11.13 -13.65 6.12
N PRO A 84 -10.51 -14.60 5.38
CA PRO A 84 -9.10 -14.57 5.05
C PRO A 84 -8.74 -13.33 4.23
N GLY A 85 -7.52 -12.86 4.39
CA GLY A 85 -7.02 -11.72 3.64
C GLY A 85 -5.81 -11.05 4.26
N LEU A 86 -5.61 -9.78 3.89
CA LEU A 86 -4.52 -8.97 4.39
C LEU A 86 -4.92 -8.08 5.58
N ASN A 87 -3.93 -7.66 6.34
CA ASN A 87 -4.05 -6.61 7.36
C ASN A 87 -4.17 -5.25 6.67
N ALA A 88 -5.40 -4.80 6.50
CA ALA A 88 -5.72 -3.59 5.74
C ALA A 88 -5.78 -2.35 6.63
N LEU A 89 -5.24 -1.23 6.13
CA LEU A 89 -5.49 0.11 6.66
C LEU A 89 -6.45 0.84 5.72
N ARG A 90 -7.68 1.07 6.14
CA ARG A 90 -8.65 1.83 5.33
C ARG A 90 -8.30 3.31 5.32
N LEU A 91 -8.22 3.87 4.12
CA LEU A 91 -8.05 5.30 3.90
C LEU A 91 -9.27 5.90 3.21
N THR A 92 -9.67 7.09 3.64
CA THR A 92 -10.62 7.94 2.92
C THR A 92 -9.82 8.98 2.15
N LYS A 93 -9.80 8.85 0.81
CA LYS A 93 -9.17 9.82 -0.10
C LYS A 93 -10.12 10.99 -0.34
N ARG A 94 -9.58 12.21 -0.28
CA ARG A 94 -10.27 13.45 -0.66
C ARG A 94 -9.41 14.23 -1.63
N ILE A 95 -10.05 14.91 -2.58
CA ILE A 95 -9.37 15.85 -3.46
C ILE A 95 -9.50 17.25 -2.84
N VAL A 96 -8.37 17.88 -2.62
CA VAL A 96 -8.30 19.26 -2.13
C VAL A 96 -8.33 20.19 -3.32
N VAL A 97 -9.24 21.16 -3.30
CA VAL A 97 -9.40 22.16 -4.36
C VAL A 97 -9.54 23.56 -3.74
N PRO A 98 -9.18 24.63 -4.49
CA PRO A 98 -9.48 25.99 -4.06
C PRO A 98 -10.97 26.21 -3.83
N PRO A 99 -11.36 27.11 -2.91
CA PRO A 99 -12.78 27.37 -2.57
C PRO A 99 -13.66 27.69 -3.80
N GLU A 100 -13.16 28.50 -4.73
CA GLU A 100 -13.87 28.85 -5.97
C GLU A 100 -14.15 27.65 -6.88
N MET A 101 -13.26 26.66 -6.90
CA MET A 101 -13.46 25.42 -7.62
C MET A 101 -14.50 24.54 -6.92
N LEU A 102 -14.52 24.55 -5.59
CA LEU A 102 -15.52 23.81 -4.82
C LEU A 102 -16.93 24.34 -5.12
N ASP A 103 -17.11 25.65 -5.26
CA ASP A 103 -18.39 26.27 -5.65
C ASP A 103 -18.80 25.88 -7.08
N SER A 104 -17.84 25.74 -7.97
CA SER A 104 -18.11 25.24 -9.31
C SER A 104 -18.56 23.78 -9.31
N LEU A 105 -17.94 22.93 -8.50
CA LEU A 105 -18.35 21.53 -8.29
C LEU A 105 -19.73 21.41 -7.65
N ARG A 106 -20.12 22.33 -6.78
CA ARG A 106 -21.49 22.40 -6.23
C ARG A 106 -22.52 22.65 -7.34
N ARG A 107 -22.25 23.65 -8.20
CA ARG A 107 -23.12 23.93 -9.36
C ARG A 107 -23.25 22.73 -10.29
N VAL A 108 -22.16 22.05 -10.60
CA VAL A 108 -22.19 20.81 -11.41
C VAL A 108 -23.04 19.75 -10.75
N ARG A 109 -22.89 19.55 -9.44
CA ARG A 109 -23.69 18.57 -8.68
C ARG A 109 -25.18 18.91 -8.70
N GLU A 110 -25.52 20.17 -8.49
CA GLU A 110 -26.92 20.67 -8.55
C GLU A 110 -27.57 20.34 -9.90
N VAL A 111 -26.86 20.60 -11.00
CA VAL A 111 -27.36 20.30 -12.35
C VAL A 111 -27.53 18.81 -12.60
N LEU A 112 -26.59 17.99 -12.12
CA LEU A 112 -26.59 16.53 -12.42
C LEU A 112 -27.53 15.73 -11.51
N LEU A 113 -27.68 16.11 -10.25
CA LEU A 113 -28.36 15.27 -9.24
C LEU A 113 -29.64 15.87 -8.70
N GLY A 114 -30.00 17.10 -9.14
CA GLY A 114 -31.06 17.89 -8.50
C GLY A 114 -30.67 18.27 -7.08
N ASP A 115 -31.15 19.36 -6.54
CA ASP A 115 -30.62 19.85 -5.29
C ASP A 115 -31.46 19.48 -4.06
N SER A 116 -30.77 19.12 -2.99
CA SER A 116 -31.23 19.31 -1.63
C SER A 116 -30.17 20.11 -0.87
N PRO A 117 -30.35 21.42 -0.76
CA PRO A 117 -29.40 22.32 -0.06
C PRO A 117 -29.13 21.90 1.39
N ALA A 118 -30.07 21.19 2.01
CA ALA A 118 -30.03 20.78 3.41
C ALA A 118 -28.93 19.74 3.75
N ARG A 119 -28.18 19.22 2.78
CA ARG A 119 -27.12 18.21 2.99
C ARG A 119 -25.75 18.66 2.52
N GLN A 120 -25.55 19.91 2.18
CA GLN A 120 -24.26 20.41 1.70
C GLN A 120 -23.41 20.90 2.88
N GLU A 121 -22.32 20.20 3.15
CA GLU A 121 -21.30 20.71 4.08
C GLU A 121 -20.59 21.91 3.43
N PRO A 122 -20.36 23.02 4.18
CA PRO A 122 -19.80 24.26 3.62
C PRO A 122 -18.45 24.06 2.93
N ASN A 123 -17.62 23.17 3.46
CA ASN A 123 -16.24 22.95 3.01
C ASN A 123 -16.05 21.64 2.23
N ARG A 124 -17.14 20.98 1.80
CA ARG A 124 -17.07 19.68 1.14
C ARG A 124 -18.15 19.51 0.08
N VAL A 125 -17.78 18.85 -1.02
CA VAL A 125 -18.72 18.40 -2.06
C VAL A 125 -18.45 16.93 -2.37
N VAL A 126 -19.52 16.14 -2.44
CA VAL A 126 -19.43 14.75 -2.91
C VAL A 126 -20.04 14.69 -4.30
N LEU A 127 -19.27 14.28 -5.30
CA LEU A 127 -19.72 14.08 -6.67
C LEU A 127 -19.38 12.65 -7.09
N GLY A 128 -20.41 11.84 -7.34
CA GLY A 128 -20.26 10.40 -7.51
C GLY A 128 -19.65 9.75 -6.27
N ARG A 129 -18.49 9.10 -6.42
CA ARG A 129 -17.75 8.47 -5.32
C ARG A 129 -16.57 9.31 -4.80
N VAL A 130 -16.42 10.53 -5.33
CA VAL A 130 -15.30 11.41 -5.02
C VAL A 130 -15.74 12.49 -4.04
N THR A 131 -14.96 12.67 -2.99
CA THR A 131 -15.14 13.77 -2.03
C THR A 131 -14.11 14.86 -2.30
N TYR A 132 -14.59 16.07 -2.55
CA TYR A 132 -13.79 17.27 -2.70
C TYR A 132 -13.91 18.09 -1.42
N LYS A 133 -12.83 18.71 -0.99
CA LYS A 133 -12.82 19.66 0.14
C LYS A 133 -12.07 20.93 -0.23
N ALA A 134 -12.49 22.04 0.36
CA ALA A 134 -11.76 23.30 0.22
C ALA A 134 -10.39 23.23 0.91
N GLY A 135 -9.39 23.86 0.31
CA GLY A 135 -8.07 24.04 0.89
C GLY A 135 -7.18 24.91 0.02
N ASP A 136 -6.15 25.50 0.63
CA ASP A 136 -5.26 26.46 -0.03
C ASP A 136 -4.33 25.82 -1.06
N LYS A 137 -3.94 24.57 -0.82
CA LYS A 137 -3.04 23.84 -1.71
C LYS A 137 -3.78 22.68 -2.38
N PRO A 138 -4.02 22.74 -3.70
CA PRO A 138 -4.64 21.65 -4.45
C PRO A 138 -3.83 20.35 -4.33
N GLY A 139 -4.52 19.22 -4.26
CA GLY A 139 -3.86 17.93 -4.14
C GLY A 139 -4.76 16.82 -3.58
N PHE A 140 -4.13 15.84 -2.97
CA PHE A 140 -4.83 14.75 -2.29
C PHE A 140 -4.64 14.85 -0.78
N SER A 141 -5.68 14.48 -0.04
CA SER A 141 -5.66 14.34 1.41
C SER A 141 -6.22 12.99 1.79
N PHE A 142 -5.60 12.34 2.77
CA PHE A 142 -5.97 11.00 3.20
C PHE A 142 -6.27 10.99 4.69
N GLU A 143 -7.33 10.29 5.07
CA GLU A 143 -7.72 10.11 6.45
C GLU A 143 -7.76 8.62 6.76
N ALA A 144 -6.94 8.18 7.70
CA ALA A 144 -6.87 6.80 8.12
C ALA A 144 -8.04 6.44 9.05
N ASN A 145 -8.58 5.23 8.89
CA ASN A 145 -9.60 4.71 9.78
C ASN A 145 -9.03 4.50 11.18
N LEU A 146 -9.55 5.21 12.17
CA LEU A 146 -9.02 5.23 13.54
C LEU A 146 -9.04 3.86 14.22
N ARG A 147 -10.00 2.98 13.88
CA ARG A 147 -10.05 1.63 14.44
C ARG A 147 -8.90 0.79 13.90
N ASP A 148 -8.67 0.83 12.58
CA ASP A 148 -7.56 0.11 11.96
C ASP A 148 -6.21 0.57 12.52
N VAL A 149 -6.03 1.90 12.65
CA VAL A 149 -4.83 2.49 13.27
C VAL A 149 -4.63 1.99 14.70
N ALA A 150 -5.70 2.02 15.52
CA ALA A 150 -5.62 1.58 16.93
C ALA A 150 -5.26 0.10 17.02
N ASP A 151 -5.79 -0.74 16.13
CA ASP A 151 -5.51 -2.18 16.10
C ASP A 151 -4.06 -2.46 15.71
N ILE A 152 -3.54 -1.79 14.68
CA ILE A 152 -2.15 -1.94 14.25
C ILE A 152 -1.20 -1.45 15.34
N LEU A 153 -1.43 -0.27 15.92
CA LEU A 153 -0.62 0.26 17.03
C LEU A 153 -0.63 -0.66 18.26
N ARG A 154 -1.77 -1.30 18.54
CA ARG A 154 -1.87 -2.28 19.62
C ARG A 154 -0.97 -3.49 19.35
N ASN A 155 -0.96 -3.99 18.12
CA ASN A 155 -0.11 -5.11 17.72
C ASN A 155 1.37 -4.74 17.79
N VAL A 156 1.76 -3.51 17.44
CA VAL A 156 3.12 -3.01 17.62
C VAL A 156 3.52 -3.02 19.10
N ARG A 157 2.72 -2.40 19.98
CA ARG A 157 3.02 -2.35 21.43
C ARG A 157 3.14 -3.73 22.05
N ARG A 158 2.26 -4.67 21.67
CA ARG A 158 2.30 -6.04 22.16
C ARG A 158 3.51 -6.80 21.65
N GLY A 159 3.78 -6.72 20.35
CA GLY A 159 4.89 -7.44 19.73
C GLY A 159 6.26 -6.93 20.19
N LYS A 160 6.38 -5.63 20.48
CA LYS A 160 7.64 -5.05 20.98
C LYS A 160 8.08 -5.65 22.33
N GLN A 161 7.14 -6.12 23.13
CA GLN A 161 7.47 -6.75 24.43
C GLN A 161 8.23 -8.08 24.27
N PHE A 162 8.20 -8.67 23.08
CA PHE A 162 8.80 -9.99 22.79
C PHE A 162 9.91 -9.89 21.72
N SER A 163 10.41 -8.68 21.41
CA SER A 163 11.43 -8.50 20.39
C SER A 163 12.44 -7.44 20.77
N ASP A 164 13.68 -7.66 20.36
CA ASP A 164 14.78 -6.70 20.50
C ASP A 164 14.69 -5.63 19.41
N PHE A 165 14.32 -6.02 18.19
CA PHE A 165 14.17 -5.12 17.04
C PHE A 165 12.80 -5.32 16.38
N TYR A 166 12.01 -4.25 16.24
CA TYR A 166 10.66 -4.31 15.70
C TYR A 166 10.51 -3.49 14.44
N ILE A 167 10.10 -4.14 13.35
CA ILE A 167 9.90 -3.54 12.04
C ILE A 167 8.40 -3.42 11.75
N VAL A 168 7.98 -2.24 11.34
CA VAL A 168 6.64 -1.99 10.81
C VAL A 168 6.75 -1.73 9.32
N THR A 169 5.99 -2.45 8.49
CA THR A 169 5.95 -2.22 7.05
C THR A 169 4.58 -1.77 6.59
N ASN A 170 4.57 -0.80 5.68
CA ASN A 170 3.40 -0.24 5.04
C ASN A 170 3.52 -0.36 3.51
N ARG A 171 2.59 -1.10 2.86
CA ARG A 171 2.49 -1.16 1.39
C ARG A 171 1.46 -0.16 0.90
N GLY A 172 1.88 1.09 0.71
CA GLY A 172 1.00 2.19 0.30
C GLY A 172 1.47 2.88 -0.97
N HIS A 173 0.56 3.05 -1.95
CA HIS A 173 0.86 3.74 -3.22
C HIS A 173 0.43 5.21 -3.22
N GLN A 174 -0.02 5.73 -2.07
CA GLN A 174 -0.47 7.11 -1.97
C GLN A 174 0.72 8.09 -2.02
N PRO A 175 0.52 9.30 -2.56
CA PRO A 175 -0.64 9.81 -3.28
C PRO A 175 -0.75 9.25 -4.70
N GLY A 176 0.31 8.61 -5.23
CA GLY A 176 0.44 7.95 -6.51
C GLY A 176 1.75 7.17 -6.60
N GLU A 177 1.83 6.20 -7.48
CA GLU A 177 2.97 5.26 -7.60
C GLU A 177 4.30 5.96 -7.89
N TRP A 178 4.25 7.04 -8.66
CA TRP A 178 5.43 7.80 -9.10
C TRP A 178 5.66 9.10 -8.32
N SER A 179 4.88 9.36 -7.28
CA SER A 179 5.07 10.54 -6.44
C SER A 179 6.31 10.38 -5.58
N THR A 180 7.22 11.33 -5.65
CA THR A 180 8.42 11.40 -4.80
C THR A 180 8.10 11.89 -3.38
N GLU A 181 6.95 12.53 -3.19
CA GLU A 181 6.50 13.00 -1.89
C GLU A 181 5.55 11.98 -1.23
N PRO A 182 5.70 11.72 0.08
CA PRO A 182 4.77 10.90 0.83
C PRO A 182 3.40 11.60 0.96
N PRO A 183 2.30 10.87 1.20
CA PRO A 183 1.00 11.47 1.45
C PRO A 183 0.98 12.27 2.75
N ASP A 184 0.01 13.17 2.88
CA ASP A 184 -0.14 14.13 3.98
C ASP A 184 -0.20 13.50 5.40
N TYR A 185 -0.70 12.28 5.51
CA TYR A 185 -0.80 11.57 6.79
C TYR A 185 0.48 10.81 7.18
N GLU A 186 1.33 10.44 6.21
CA GLU A 186 2.36 9.41 6.38
C GLU A 186 3.41 9.77 7.44
N GLN A 187 3.86 11.02 7.48
CA GLN A 187 4.91 11.42 8.43
C GLN A 187 4.45 11.30 9.89
N SER A 188 3.27 11.85 10.21
CA SER A 188 2.73 11.76 11.57
C SER A 188 2.40 10.32 11.95
N PHE A 189 1.96 9.54 10.97
CA PHE A 189 1.61 8.16 11.12
C PHE A 189 2.85 7.30 11.41
N ALA A 190 3.91 7.42 10.61
CA ALA A 190 5.18 6.73 10.82
C ALA A 190 5.78 7.02 12.20
N ARG A 191 5.78 8.31 12.61
CA ARG A 191 6.25 8.72 13.94
C ARG A 191 5.43 8.08 15.06
N SER A 192 4.12 7.91 14.88
CA SER A 192 3.26 7.25 15.89
C SER A 192 3.62 5.78 16.11
N PHE A 193 4.12 5.07 15.07
CA PHE A 193 4.62 3.70 15.22
C PHE A 193 5.96 3.64 15.94
N ILE A 194 6.85 4.58 15.68
CA ILE A 194 8.10 4.71 16.44
C ILE A 194 7.78 4.99 17.91
N ASP A 195 6.84 5.89 18.19
CA ASP A 195 6.39 6.20 19.56
C ASP A 195 5.70 5.00 20.24
N ALA A 196 5.11 4.10 19.46
CA ALA A 196 4.53 2.85 19.97
C ALA A 196 5.58 1.75 20.24
N GLY A 197 6.86 1.97 19.89
CA GLY A 197 7.98 1.08 20.15
C GLY A 197 8.61 0.43 18.91
N ALA A 198 8.21 0.80 17.70
CA ALA A 198 8.89 0.32 16.50
C ALA A 198 10.33 0.89 16.42
N ASP A 199 11.25 0.05 15.96
CA ASP A 199 12.65 0.43 15.72
C ASP A 199 12.91 0.88 14.29
N ALA A 200 12.06 0.45 13.36
CA ALA A 200 12.06 0.92 11.98
C ALA A 200 10.64 0.95 11.42
N TYR A 201 10.37 1.95 10.57
CA TYR A 201 9.16 2.03 9.76
C TYR A 201 9.54 2.09 8.29
N VAL A 202 8.97 1.20 7.48
CA VAL A 202 9.36 1.03 6.08
C VAL A 202 8.13 1.06 5.19
N VAL A 203 8.05 2.05 4.31
CA VAL A 203 7.05 2.09 3.26
C VAL A 203 7.62 1.43 2.00
N HIS A 204 6.79 0.63 1.36
CA HIS A 204 7.02 0.09 0.03
C HIS A 204 5.70 0.15 -0.75
N GLY A 205 5.75 0.07 -2.06
CA GLY A 205 4.58 0.25 -2.93
C GLY A 205 4.86 1.26 -4.03
N PRO A 206 5.23 2.50 -3.72
CA PRO A 206 5.66 3.41 -4.77
C PRO A 206 6.90 2.85 -5.46
N HIS A 207 6.91 2.91 -6.78
CA HIS A 207 8.00 2.40 -7.59
C HIS A 207 9.18 3.38 -7.71
N VAL A 208 9.26 4.35 -6.79
CA VAL A 208 10.33 5.36 -6.68
C VAL A 208 10.87 5.42 -5.25
N LEU A 209 12.13 5.81 -5.11
CA LEU A 209 12.69 6.14 -3.81
C LEU A 209 12.06 7.43 -3.28
N ARG A 210 11.72 7.44 -1.99
CA ARG A 210 11.33 8.63 -1.24
C ARG A 210 12.32 8.91 -0.12
N GLY A 211 12.16 10.04 0.54
CA GLY A 211 13.01 10.46 1.62
C GLY A 211 13.15 9.47 2.76
N LEU A 212 14.21 9.66 3.53
CA LEU A 212 14.51 8.98 4.78
C LEU A 212 14.43 10.01 5.92
N GLU A 213 13.82 9.62 7.04
CA GLU A 213 13.82 10.41 8.27
C GLU A 213 14.46 9.62 9.42
N ILE A 214 15.21 10.33 10.28
CA ILE A 214 15.65 9.81 11.58
C ILE A 214 14.79 10.48 12.66
N TYR A 215 13.90 9.72 13.28
CA TYR A 215 13.03 10.20 14.35
C TYR A 215 13.31 9.46 15.65
N LYS A 216 13.69 10.20 16.70
CA LYS A 216 14.10 9.64 18.01
C LYS A 216 15.19 8.55 17.88
N GLY A 217 16.13 8.72 16.95
CA GLY A 217 17.19 7.76 16.68
C GLY A 217 16.75 6.48 15.94
N ARG A 218 15.53 6.45 15.39
CA ARG A 218 14.97 5.35 14.62
C ARG A 218 14.76 5.75 13.15
N LEU A 219 14.85 4.76 12.26
CA LEU A 219 14.77 4.98 10.82
C LEU A 219 13.35 4.89 10.31
N ILE A 220 12.94 5.87 9.51
CA ILE A 220 11.69 5.90 8.76
C ILE A 220 12.04 6.01 7.28
N PHE A 221 11.70 5.00 6.50
CA PHE A 221 11.87 4.97 5.05
C PHE A 221 10.50 5.22 4.40
N TYR A 222 10.34 6.34 3.71
CA TYR A 222 9.07 6.72 3.06
C TYR A 222 8.81 6.01 1.72
N SER A 223 9.79 5.38 1.13
CA SER A 223 9.73 4.30 0.13
C SER A 223 11.14 3.82 -0.22
N LEU A 224 11.27 2.51 -0.37
CA LEU A 224 12.50 1.87 -0.85
C LEU A 224 12.54 1.68 -2.36
N GLY A 225 11.48 2.07 -3.09
CA GLY A 225 11.36 1.82 -4.53
C GLY A 225 11.31 0.32 -4.87
N ASN A 226 11.70 -0.02 -6.08
CA ASN A 226 11.91 -1.40 -6.50
C ASN A 226 13.34 -1.84 -6.14
N PHE A 227 13.46 -2.88 -5.34
CA PHE A 227 14.77 -3.46 -5.02
C PHE A 227 15.19 -4.49 -6.07
N PHE A 228 14.23 -5.26 -6.57
CA PHE A 228 14.46 -6.33 -7.54
C PHE A 228 13.23 -6.51 -8.42
N CYS A 229 13.45 -6.60 -9.73
CA CYS A 229 12.40 -6.79 -10.74
C CYS A 229 12.79 -7.95 -11.67
N GLN A 230 11.85 -8.86 -11.90
CA GLN A 230 12.04 -10.02 -12.79
C GLN A 230 10.97 -10.10 -13.89
N ASP A 231 10.38 -9.00 -14.28
CA ASP A 231 9.22 -8.95 -15.18
C ASP A 231 9.55 -9.48 -16.60
N LEU A 232 10.82 -9.39 -17.03
CA LEU A 232 11.29 -9.82 -18.35
C LEU A 232 11.14 -11.33 -18.65
N ARG A 233 10.60 -12.12 -17.72
CA ARG A 233 10.40 -13.57 -17.88
C ARG A 233 8.96 -14.01 -17.73
N THR A 234 8.05 -13.09 -17.52
CA THR A 234 6.63 -13.40 -17.34
C THR A 234 5.98 -13.59 -18.70
N PRO A 235 5.35 -14.73 -18.97
CA PRO A 235 4.55 -14.88 -20.18
C PRO A 235 3.45 -13.85 -20.23
N VAL A 236 3.25 -13.16 -21.35
CA VAL A 236 2.22 -12.17 -21.53
C VAL A 236 1.02 -12.72 -22.29
N GLY A 237 -0.16 -12.27 -21.96
CA GLY A 237 -1.39 -12.66 -22.63
C GLY A 237 -1.58 -11.90 -23.96
N ALA A 238 -2.45 -12.40 -24.83
CA ALA A 238 -2.76 -11.79 -26.11
C ALA A 238 -3.33 -10.37 -25.97
N ASP A 239 -4.01 -10.08 -24.87
CA ASP A 239 -4.53 -8.76 -24.50
C ASP A 239 -3.42 -7.73 -24.30
N MET A 240 -2.29 -8.13 -23.72
CA MET A 240 -1.12 -7.26 -23.60
C MET A 240 -0.49 -6.93 -24.97
N PHE A 241 -0.40 -7.90 -25.88
CA PHE A 241 0.07 -7.61 -27.25
C PHE A 241 -0.81 -6.55 -27.91
N ASP A 242 -2.14 -6.67 -27.79
CA ASP A 242 -3.09 -5.69 -28.34
C ASP A 242 -2.93 -4.31 -27.70
N GLU A 243 -2.82 -4.24 -26.36
CA GLU A 243 -2.65 -3.00 -25.61
C GLU A 243 -1.38 -2.23 -26.00
N TYR A 244 -0.29 -2.96 -26.29
CA TYR A 244 0.99 -2.37 -26.68
C TYR A 244 1.17 -2.26 -28.20
N GLY A 245 0.13 -2.59 -28.98
CA GLY A 245 0.14 -2.49 -30.46
C GLY A 245 1.13 -3.46 -31.11
N LYS A 246 1.33 -4.63 -30.48
CA LYS A 246 2.21 -5.70 -30.94
C LYS A 246 1.40 -6.83 -31.57
N ASP A 247 2.04 -7.59 -32.45
CA ASP A 247 1.46 -8.77 -33.09
C ASP A 247 2.08 -10.06 -32.50
N PRO A 248 1.33 -10.89 -31.75
CA PRO A 248 1.89 -12.11 -31.14
C PRO A 248 2.40 -13.16 -32.12
N ARG A 249 2.21 -12.96 -33.43
CA ARG A 249 2.77 -13.82 -34.48
C ARG A 249 4.19 -13.45 -34.90
N VAL A 250 4.65 -12.23 -34.57
CA VAL A 250 5.96 -11.70 -34.97
C VAL A 250 6.74 -11.08 -33.83
N ASP A 251 6.06 -10.49 -32.84
CA ASP A 251 6.66 -9.89 -31.64
C ASP A 251 6.79 -10.95 -30.53
N THR A 252 7.71 -10.75 -29.63
CA THR A 252 7.98 -11.65 -28.50
C THR A 252 7.41 -11.10 -27.19
N ASP A 253 7.17 -11.99 -26.21
CA ASP A 253 6.81 -11.62 -24.83
C ASP A 253 7.79 -10.62 -24.23
N ALA A 254 9.08 -10.78 -24.52
CA ALA A 254 10.12 -9.89 -24.03
C ALA A 254 10.00 -8.46 -24.57
N GLU A 255 9.61 -8.30 -25.84
CA GLU A 255 9.38 -6.98 -26.45
C GLU A 255 8.16 -6.28 -25.85
N VAL A 256 7.07 -7.01 -25.58
CA VAL A 256 5.91 -6.48 -24.87
C VAL A 256 6.28 -6.04 -23.46
N THR A 257 7.01 -6.89 -22.72
CA THR A 257 7.43 -6.59 -21.35
C THR A 257 8.40 -5.39 -21.29
N VAL A 258 9.30 -5.26 -22.28
CA VAL A 258 10.17 -4.08 -22.38
C VAL A 258 9.34 -2.80 -22.59
N ASP A 259 8.32 -2.83 -23.45
CA ASP A 259 7.45 -1.69 -23.69
C ASP A 259 6.56 -1.38 -22.47
N GLU A 260 6.10 -2.38 -21.72
CA GLU A 260 5.40 -2.21 -20.45
C GLU A 260 6.28 -1.51 -19.42
N VAL A 261 7.49 -2.02 -19.20
CA VAL A 261 8.48 -1.41 -18.29
C VAL A 261 8.80 0.02 -18.75
N ALA A 262 8.95 0.23 -20.05
CA ALA A 262 9.23 1.54 -20.65
C ALA A 262 8.10 2.55 -20.38
N LYS A 263 6.84 2.15 -20.52
CA LYS A 263 5.68 3.01 -20.26
C LYS A 263 5.44 3.20 -18.76
N GLY A 264 5.70 2.15 -17.96
CA GLY A 264 5.47 2.14 -16.52
C GLY A 264 6.52 2.89 -15.70
N TYR A 265 7.69 3.19 -16.27
CA TYR A 265 8.82 3.83 -15.56
C TYR A 265 9.31 5.11 -16.25
N PRO A 266 8.46 6.14 -16.44
CA PRO A 266 8.89 7.38 -17.04
C PRO A 266 9.91 8.09 -16.16
N THR A 267 11.02 8.56 -16.74
CA THR A 267 11.98 9.42 -16.03
C THR A 267 11.44 10.84 -15.91
N ALA A 268 11.95 11.64 -14.97
CA ALA A 268 11.65 13.07 -14.87
C ALA A 268 11.94 13.86 -16.16
N GLU A 269 12.73 13.30 -17.06
CA GLU A 269 13.12 13.87 -18.34
C GLU A 269 12.38 13.22 -19.53
N GLY A 270 11.38 12.37 -19.27
CA GLY A 270 10.68 11.61 -20.32
C GLY A 270 11.51 10.46 -20.90
N LEU A 271 12.67 10.18 -20.34
CA LEU A 271 13.49 9.03 -20.70
C LEU A 271 13.08 7.83 -19.86
N VAL A 272 13.04 6.67 -20.47
CA VAL A 272 12.79 5.42 -19.79
C VAL A 272 14.06 4.92 -19.13
N GLY A 273 13.98 4.62 -17.84
CA GLY A 273 15.12 4.08 -17.11
C GLY A 273 14.72 3.58 -15.72
N PRO A 274 15.53 2.73 -15.10
CA PRO A 274 15.28 2.27 -13.75
C PRO A 274 15.38 3.45 -12.79
N GLN A 275 14.22 3.96 -12.36
CA GLN A 275 14.08 5.06 -11.41
C GLN A 275 13.99 4.60 -9.98
N SER A 276 14.08 3.33 -9.77
CA SER A 276 13.93 2.73 -8.47
C SER A 276 15.31 2.46 -7.90
N GLY A 277 15.39 2.20 -6.62
CA GLY A 277 16.58 1.65 -5.98
C GLY A 277 16.87 0.21 -6.42
N ALA A 278 16.47 -0.18 -7.65
CA ALA A 278 16.81 -1.49 -8.18
C ALA A 278 18.33 -1.57 -8.36
N VAL A 279 18.94 -2.45 -7.61
CA VAL A 279 20.32 -2.87 -7.81
C VAL A 279 20.29 -3.97 -8.85
N PHE A 280 20.92 -3.75 -9.98
CA PHE A 280 21.10 -4.74 -11.04
C PHE A 280 22.24 -5.69 -10.69
#